data_7dc8608573b9eb425e9ba674b3cb78f1
#
_entry.id   7dc8608573b9eb425e9ba674b3cb78f1
#
_cell.length_a   1.000
_cell.length_b   1.000
_cell.length_c   1.000
_cell.angle_alpha   90.00
_cell.angle_beta   90.00
_cell.angle_gamma   90.00
#
_symmetry.space_group_name_H-M   'P 1'
#
loop_
_entity.id
_entity.type
_entity.pdbx_description
1 polymer ?
#
loop_
_entity_poly.entity_id
_entity_poly.type
_entity_poly.pdbx_seq_one_letter_code
_entity_poly.pdbx_strand_id
1 'polypeptide(L)'
;MARKRSIAKVIYEYSLHYFPVPGRAEASRVALALSKLPWEDVEVSSVGYEIMKNSGDLPWDMLPILKTPFGTIAESSAILRFAGREAGLIPENPYQAAKVDEFIEGMGPLARALDSTFGISDIKKRIQLRKELFEPQGAGTFNLKLLSRKIAQSETGWAAATDEMSIADLKLFTELFGLFSGNYDGIEASVLLDYPPLLEYHSKVSNEPRIHRYYQNFLKDEIRWTFHPDAFEQQKN
;
A
#
# COMPACT_ATOMS: atom_id res chain seq x y z
N MET A 1 -1.32 39.71 32.16
CA MET A 1 -0.19 38.79 31.90
C MET A 1 -0.71 37.60 31.10
N ALA A 2 -0.44 37.57 29.81
CA ALA A 2 -0.86 36.46 28.94
C ALA A 2 0.16 35.31 29.08
N ARG A 3 -0.30 34.15 29.58
CA ARG A 3 0.52 32.94 29.59
C ARG A 3 0.75 32.49 28.13
N LYS A 4 1.99 32.62 27.63
CA LYS A 4 2.43 31.95 26.41
C LYS A 4 2.28 30.45 26.65
N ARG A 5 1.32 29.79 25.97
CA ARG A 5 1.30 28.32 25.86
C ARG A 5 2.52 27.91 25.04
N SER A 6 3.49 27.30 25.68
CA SER A 6 4.58 26.61 25.02
C SER A 6 3.96 25.46 24.21
N ILE A 7 4.04 25.53 22.90
CA ILE A 7 3.70 24.41 22.03
C ILE A 7 4.86 23.42 22.25
N ALA A 8 4.62 22.33 22.96
CA ALA A 8 5.58 21.26 23.09
C ALA A 8 5.94 20.77 21.66
N LYS A 9 7.23 20.83 21.31
CA LYS A 9 7.72 20.29 20.03
C LYS A 9 7.52 18.78 20.08
N VAL A 10 6.67 18.25 19.18
CA VAL A 10 6.52 16.81 19.04
C VAL A 10 7.87 16.28 18.55
N ILE A 11 8.46 15.36 19.30
CA ILE A 11 9.70 14.67 18.91
C ILE A 11 9.25 13.38 18.26
N TYR A 12 9.47 13.27 16.96
CA TYR A 12 9.26 12.02 16.22
C TYR A 12 10.51 11.15 16.38
N GLU A 13 10.31 9.92 16.83
CA GLU A 13 11.40 8.94 17.00
C GLU A 13 11.52 8.02 15.79
N TYR A 14 10.45 7.97 14.97
CA TYR A 14 10.35 7.16 13.76
C TYR A 14 10.07 8.07 12.58
N SER A 15 10.72 7.84 11.44
CA SER A 15 10.43 8.57 10.20
C SER A 15 10.42 7.62 9.01
N LEU A 16 9.28 7.57 8.31
CA LEU A 16 9.12 6.80 7.08
C LEU A 16 9.46 7.69 5.89
N HIS A 17 10.47 7.29 5.13
CA HIS A 17 10.95 8.05 3.98
C HIS A 17 10.50 7.37 2.69
N TYR A 18 9.76 8.08 1.86
CA TYR A 18 9.31 7.60 0.55
C TYR A 18 8.96 8.75 -0.40
N PHE A 19 8.75 8.44 -1.67
CA PHE A 19 8.26 9.40 -2.66
C PHE A 19 6.86 9.95 -2.29
N PRO A 20 6.47 11.15 -2.79
CA PRO A 20 5.17 11.78 -2.49
C PRO A 20 4.00 11.08 -3.23
N VAL A 21 3.96 9.76 -3.18
CA VAL A 21 2.93 8.89 -3.76
C VAL A 21 2.59 7.77 -2.77
N PRO A 22 1.40 7.15 -2.86
CA PRO A 22 1.07 5.99 -2.03
C PRO A 22 2.10 4.86 -2.20
N GLY A 23 2.12 4.23 -3.34
CA GLY A 23 3.07 3.20 -3.75
C GLY A 23 3.34 2.15 -2.68
N ARG A 24 4.59 1.67 -2.62
CA ARG A 24 5.02 0.60 -1.69
C ARG A 24 5.04 1.00 -0.21
N ALA A 25 4.97 2.30 0.10
CA ALA A 25 4.97 2.77 1.49
C ALA A 25 3.56 2.86 2.10
N GLU A 26 2.50 2.86 1.30
CA GLU A 26 1.16 3.20 1.78
C GLU A 26 0.64 2.23 2.84
N ALA A 27 0.81 0.93 2.67
CA ALA A 27 0.46 -0.06 3.70
C ALA A 27 1.16 0.23 5.05
N SER A 28 2.44 0.62 4.97
CA SER A 28 3.21 0.97 6.16
C SER A 28 2.78 2.29 6.78
N ARG A 29 2.39 3.29 5.97
CA ARG A 29 1.80 4.55 6.48
C ARG A 29 0.54 4.29 7.29
N VAL A 30 -0.36 3.47 6.74
CA VAL A 30 -1.59 3.08 7.44
C VAL A 30 -1.26 2.34 8.74
N ALA A 31 -0.39 1.33 8.69
CA ALA A 31 -0.01 0.57 9.88
C ALA A 31 0.64 1.46 10.96
N LEU A 32 1.54 2.37 10.58
CA LEU A 32 2.14 3.35 11.50
C LEU A 32 1.09 4.31 12.08
N ALA A 33 0.14 4.77 11.27
CA ALA A 33 -0.95 5.64 11.74
C ALA A 33 -1.89 4.92 12.72
N LEU A 34 -2.03 3.60 12.61
CA LEU A 34 -2.82 2.78 13.53
C LEU A 34 -2.01 2.35 14.77
N SER A 35 -0.70 2.50 14.75
CA SER A 35 0.18 2.23 15.88
C SER A 35 0.15 3.39 16.90
N LYS A 36 0.84 3.22 18.02
CA LYS A 36 1.05 4.27 19.02
C LYS A 36 2.42 4.95 18.89
N LEU A 37 3.19 4.60 17.85
CA LEU A 37 4.54 5.13 17.65
C LEU A 37 4.48 6.63 17.32
N PRO A 38 5.40 7.45 17.85
CA PRO A 38 5.56 8.85 17.46
C PRO A 38 6.33 8.91 16.13
N TRP A 39 5.63 8.86 15.01
CA TRP A 39 6.22 8.79 13.67
C TRP A 39 5.85 9.99 12.79
N GLU A 40 6.67 10.24 11.78
CA GLU A 40 6.40 11.21 10.72
C GLU A 40 6.59 10.59 9.33
N ASP A 41 5.86 11.12 8.35
CA ASP A 41 6.02 10.79 6.94
C ASP A 41 6.94 11.82 6.27
N VAL A 42 8.06 11.38 5.74
CA VAL A 42 9.06 12.23 5.11
C VAL A 42 9.04 12.00 3.60
N GLU A 43 8.53 12.99 2.88
CA GLU A 43 8.52 12.95 1.42
C GLU A 43 9.93 13.18 0.86
N VAL A 44 10.34 12.25 -0.01
CA VAL A 44 11.64 12.28 -0.67
C VAL A 44 11.44 12.57 -2.16
N SER A 45 12.02 13.68 -2.64
CA SER A 45 12.04 13.99 -4.07
C SER A 45 12.99 13.06 -4.84
N SER A 46 12.87 13.03 -6.18
CA SER A 46 13.80 12.27 -7.03
C SER A 46 15.26 12.70 -6.81
N VAL A 47 15.51 14.00 -6.63
CA VAL A 47 16.83 14.52 -6.32
C VAL A 47 17.30 14.07 -4.91
N GLY A 48 16.38 14.10 -3.94
CA GLY A 48 16.65 13.63 -2.58
C GLY A 48 17.01 12.13 -2.56
N TYR A 49 16.31 11.33 -3.34
CA TYR A 49 16.60 9.90 -3.51
C TYR A 49 18.03 9.67 -4.03
N GLU A 50 18.43 10.37 -5.09
CA GLU A 50 19.80 10.25 -5.64
C GLU A 50 20.87 10.68 -4.62
N ILE A 51 20.61 11.72 -3.83
CA ILE A 51 21.51 12.15 -2.76
C ILE A 51 21.64 11.05 -1.70
N MET A 52 20.51 10.51 -1.21
CA MET A 52 20.49 9.45 -0.19
C MET A 52 21.17 8.17 -0.68
N LYS A 53 20.97 7.83 -1.96
CA LYS A 53 21.61 6.66 -2.59
C LYS A 53 23.14 6.85 -2.65
N ASN A 54 23.62 8.00 -3.12
CA ASN A 54 25.03 8.29 -3.26
C ASN A 54 25.75 8.47 -1.91
N SER A 55 25.04 8.87 -0.86
CA SER A 55 25.61 8.99 0.51
C SER A 55 25.66 7.65 1.26
N GLY A 56 25.02 6.57 0.73
CA GLY A 56 24.93 5.29 1.42
C GLY A 56 23.86 5.24 2.52
N ASP A 57 22.93 6.20 2.53
CA ASP A 57 21.84 6.25 3.52
C ASP A 57 20.73 5.19 3.25
N LEU A 58 20.77 4.55 2.08
CA LEU A 58 19.80 3.54 1.66
C LEU A 58 20.43 2.14 1.73
N PRO A 59 20.04 1.26 2.69
CA PRO A 59 20.65 -0.06 2.87
C PRO A 59 20.64 -0.96 1.63
N TRP A 60 19.64 -0.81 0.78
CA TRP A 60 19.45 -1.58 -0.46
C TRP A 60 19.31 -0.67 -1.69
N ASP A 61 19.85 0.55 -1.62
CA ASP A 61 19.70 1.57 -2.68
C ASP A 61 18.24 1.86 -3.07
N MET A 62 17.29 1.56 -2.20
CA MET A 62 15.85 1.64 -2.49
C MET A 62 15.08 2.33 -1.37
N LEU A 63 13.95 2.97 -1.73
CA LEU A 63 12.90 3.44 -0.84
C LEU A 63 11.68 2.48 -0.92
N PRO A 64 10.86 2.38 0.14
CA PRO A 64 10.90 3.11 1.42
C PRO A 64 11.98 2.64 2.38
N ILE A 65 12.36 3.52 3.31
CA ILE A 65 13.06 3.17 4.55
C ILE A 65 12.30 3.73 5.75
N LEU A 66 12.39 3.05 6.88
CA LEU A 66 11.93 3.53 8.18
C LEU A 66 13.15 3.75 9.09
N LYS A 67 13.43 5.00 9.44
CA LYS A 67 14.42 5.32 10.47
C LYS A 67 13.77 5.14 11.84
N THR A 68 14.48 4.48 12.74
CA THR A 68 14.05 4.17 14.12
C THR A 68 15.14 4.53 15.11
N PRO A 69 14.86 4.62 16.41
CA PRO A 69 15.89 4.82 17.44
C PRO A 69 16.98 3.73 17.46
N PHE A 70 16.71 2.56 16.85
CA PHE A 70 17.60 1.39 16.85
C PHE A 70 18.37 1.20 15.54
N GLY A 71 18.07 2.03 14.52
CA GLY A 71 18.65 1.94 13.19
C GLY A 71 17.58 2.00 12.08
N THR A 72 18.02 1.80 10.83
CA THR A 72 17.16 1.88 9.65
C THR A 72 16.63 0.50 9.27
N ILE A 73 15.33 0.40 9.05
CA ILE A 73 14.67 -0.77 8.43
C ILE A 73 14.42 -0.41 6.97
N ALA A 74 14.86 -1.26 6.06
CA ALA A 74 14.56 -1.20 4.63
C ALA A 74 13.64 -2.35 4.23
N GLU A 75 13.21 -2.36 2.94
CA GLU A 75 12.23 -3.27 2.36
C GLU A 75 10.79 -3.05 2.87
N SER A 76 9.91 -2.70 1.93
CA SER A 76 8.52 -2.31 2.25
C SER A 76 7.76 -3.37 3.06
N SER A 77 7.97 -4.66 2.78
CA SER A 77 7.34 -5.75 3.53
C SER A 77 7.92 -5.92 4.94
N ALA A 78 9.21 -5.64 5.13
CA ALA A 78 9.83 -5.67 6.47
C ALA A 78 9.33 -4.50 7.33
N ILE A 79 9.25 -3.31 6.75
CA ILE A 79 8.69 -2.12 7.41
C ILE A 79 7.23 -2.36 7.79
N LEU A 80 6.44 -2.93 6.86
CA LEU A 80 5.03 -3.26 7.12
C LEU A 80 4.87 -4.27 8.27
N ARG A 81 5.72 -5.30 8.33
CA ARG A 81 5.70 -6.26 9.45
C ARG A 81 6.06 -5.61 10.78
N PHE A 82 7.05 -4.73 10.80
CA PHE A 82 7.39 -3.97 11.99
C PHE A 82 6.21 -3.10 12.45
N ALA A 83 5.72 -2.23 11.57
CA ALA A 83 4.59 -1.34 11.87
C ALA A 83 3.32 -2.11 12.24
N GLY A 84 3.06 -3.24 11.59
CA GLY A 84 1.91 -4.09 11.86
C GLY A 84 1.95 -4.76 13.24
N ARG A 85 3.13 -5.14 13.74
CA ARG A 85 3.27 -5.61 15.13
C ARG A 85 2.93 -4.52 16.13
N GLU A 86 3.44 -3.31 15.92
CA GLU A 86 3.17 -2.15 16.77
C GLU A 86 1.69 -1.71 16.72
N ALA A 87 1.00 -1.99 15.61
CA ALA A 87 -0.42 -1.70 15.44
C ALA A 87 -1.35 -2.84 15.87
N GLY A 88 -0.83 -4.01 16.28
CA GLY A 88 -1.64 -5.19 16.61
C GLY A 88 -2.33 -5.82 15.38
N LEU A 89 -1.74 -5.69 14.18
CA LEU A 89 -2.27 -6.18 12.91
C LEU A 89 -1.61 -7.48 12.44
N ILE A 90 -0.87 -8.17 13.32
CA ILE A 90 -0.32 -9.50 13.08
C ILE A 90 -0.94 -10.45 14.08
N PRO A 91 -1.59 -11.53 13.64
CA PRO A 91 -2.17 -12.52 14.55
C PRO A 91 -1.15 -13.10 15.51
N GLU A 92 -1.55 -13.34 16.78
CA GLU A 92 -0.71 -14.04 17.75
C GLU A 92 -0.56 -15.52 17.43
N ASN A 93 -1.58 -16.13 16.80
CA ASN A 93 -1.52 -17.52 16.37
C ASN A 93 -0.46 -17.69 15.27
N PRO A 94 0.58 -18.53 15.47
CA PRO A 94 1.67 -18.68 14.51
C PRO A 94 1.24 -19.16 13.11
N TYR A 95 0.19 -19.99 13.03
CA TYR A 95 -0.34 -20.44 11.75
C TYR A 95 -1.02 -19.30 11.00
N GLN A 96 -1.87 -18.52 11.66
CA GLN A 96 -2.50 -17.34 11.06
C GLN A 96 -1.44 -16.30 10.65
N ALA A 97 -0.41 -16.07 11.48
CA ALA A 97 0.70 -15.18 11.13
C ALA A 97 1.45 -15.66 9.88
N ALA A 98 1.68 -16.98 9.74
CA ALA A 98 2.27 -17.57 8.55
C ALA A 98 1.38 -17.41 7.30
N LYS A 99 0.04 -17.48 7.45
CA LYS A 99 -0.90 -17.22 6.36
C LYS A 99 -0.89 -15.76 5.90
N VAL A 100 -0.69 -14.83 6.83
CA VAL A 100 -0.46 -13.40 6.51
C VAL A 100 0.81 -13.24 5.70
N ASP A 101 1.92 -13.87 6.11
CA ASP A 101 3.19 -13.83 5.38
C ASP A 101 3.08 -14.50 4.00
N GLU A 102 2.43 -15.67 3.90
CA GLU A 102 2.14 -16.35 2.63
C GLU A 102 1.43 -15.40 1.65
N PHE A 103 0.43 -14.67 2.15
CA PHE A 103 -0.34 -13.75 1.30
C PHE A 103 0.53 -12.58 0.82
N ILE A 104 1.29 -11.97 1.71
CA ILE A 104 2.20 -10.85 1.39
C ILE A 104 3.22 -11.26 0.33
N GLU A 105 3.85 -12.42 0.46
CA GLU A 105 4.84 -12.90 -0.50
C GLU A 105 4.17 -13.32 -1.82
N GLY A 106 2.95 -13.87 -1.77
CA GLY A 106 2.16 -14.27 -2.93
C GLY A 106 1.77 -13.12 -3.87
N MET A 107 1.78 -11.88 -3.38
CA MET A 107 1.53 -10.68 -4.21
C MET A 107 2.75 -10.23 -5.03
N GLY A 108 3.94 -10.73 -4.71
CA GLY A 108 5.19 -10.33 -5.35
C GLY A 108 5.22 -10.40 -6.88
N PRO A 109 4.61 -11.40 -7.56
CA PRO A 109 4.62 -11.50 -9.02
C PRO A 109 3.99 -10.30 -9.73
N LEU A 110 2.85 -9.76 -9.23
CA LEU A 110 2.21 -8.59 -9.83
C LEU A 110 3.10 -7.35 -9.69
N ALA A 111 3.67 -7.13 -8.51
CA ALA A 111 4.57 -6.01 -8.26
C ALA A 111 5.79 -6.06 -9.22
N ARG A 112 6.43 -7.23 -9.39
CA ARG A 112 7.57 -7.40 -10.31
C ARG A 112 7.20 -7.15 -11.77
N ALA A 113 6.02 -7.60 -12.20
CA ALA A 113 5.55 -7.37 -13.57
C ALA A 113 5.37 -5.86 -13.84
N LEU A 114 4.84 -5.11 -12.88
CA LEU A 114 4.70 -3.65 -12.99
C LEU A 114 6.06 -2.95 -12.92
N ASP A 115 6.96 -3.39 -12.04
CA ASP A 115 8.31 -2.80 -11.87
C ASP A 115 9.10 -2.75 -13.17
N SER A 116 8.93 -3.76 -14.03
CA SER A 116 9.57 -3.80 -15.35
C SER A 116 9.18 -2.63 -16.26
N THR A 117 8.09 -1.93 -15.95
CA THR A 117 7.61 -0.77 -16.72
C THR A 117 8.12 0.57 -16.20
N PHE A 118 8.70 0.62 -14.99
CA PHE A 118 9.30 1.83 -14.46
C PHE A 118 10.63 2.13 -15.18
N GLY A 119 10.95 3.42 -15.28
CA GLY A 119 12.17 3.86 -15.98
C GLY A 119 12.10 3.84 -17.50
N ILE A 120 10.99 3.37 -18.10
CA ILE A 120 10.78 3.47 -19.55
C ILE A 120 10.40 4.90 -19.88
N SER A 121 11.29 5.63 -20.54
CA SER A 121 11.10 7.04 -20.94
C SER A 121 10.12 7.22 -22.11
N ASP A 122 10.02 6.23 -23.00
CA ASP A 122 9.02 6.22 -24.08
C ASP A 122 7.62 5.94 -23.49
N ILE A 123 6.83 7.00 -23.41
CA ILE A 123 5.47 6.96 -22.83
C ILE A 123 4.55 6.00 -23.58
N LYS A 124 4.62 5.96 -24.92
CA LYS A 124 3.76 5.07 -25.73
C LYS A 124 4.10 3.61 -25.48
N LYS A 125 5.39 3.30 -25.45
CA LYS A 125 5.87 1.94 -25.13
C LYS A 125 5.49 1.53 -23.70
N ARG A 126 5.63 2.43 -22.74
CA ARG A 126 5.27 2.18 -21.33
C ARG A 126 3.77 1.90 -21.18
N ILE A 127 2.91 2.73 -21.81
CA ILE A 127 1.46 2.51 -21.82
C ILE A 127 1.11 1.16 -22.44
N GLN A 128 1.71 0.84 -23.58
CA GLN A 128 1.47 -0.41 -24.27
C GLN A 128 1.81 -1.63 -23.39
N LEU A 129 2.99 -1.65 -22.78
CA LEU A 129 3.42 -2.73 -21.89
C LEU A 129 2.51 -2.88 -20.67
N ARG A 130 2.02 -1.77 -20.10
CA ARG A 130 1.08 -1.81 -18.97
C ARG A 130 -0.30 -2.33 -19.37
N LYS A 131 -0.79 -2.00 -20.56
CA LYS A 131 -2.02 -2.58 -21.11
C LYS A 131 -1.89 -4.08 -21.32
N GLU A 132 -0.77 -4.53 -21.86
CA GLU A 132 -0.48 -5.97 -22.08
C GLU A 132 -0.50 -6.78 -20.76
N LEU A 133 -0.18 -6.17 -19.61
CA LEU A 133 -0.30 -6.84 -18.32
C LEU A 133 -1.73 -7.29 -18.02
N PHE A 134 -2.73 -6.55 -18.51
CA PHE A 134 -4.16 -6.79 -18.24
C PHE A 134 -4.91 -7.37 -19.43
N GLU A 135 -4.22 -7.77 -20.49
CA GLU A 135 -4.80 -8.61 -21.55
C GLU A 135 -5.11 -10.02 -21.04
N PRO A 136 -5.94 -10.82 -21.74
CA PRO A 136 -6.39 -12.15 -21.28
C PRO A 136 -5.29 -13.11 -20.83
N GLN A 137 -4.09 -13.02 -21.42
CA GLN A 137 -2.90 -13.84 -21.10
C GLN A 137 -1.86 -13.07 -20.27
N GLY A 138 -2.16 -11.84 -19.87
CA GLY A 138 -1.23 -10.98 -19.15
C GLY A 138 -1.03 -11.41 -17.70
N ALA A 139 0.15 -11.09 -17.16
CA ALA A 139 0.51 -11.41 -15.78
C ALA A 139 -0.44 -10.72 -14.77
N GLY A 140 -0.90 -9.49 -15.05
CA GLY A 140 -1.86 -8.76 -14.24
C GLY A 140 -3.20 -9.48 -14.20
N THR A 141 -3.76 -9.87 -15.35
CA THR A 141 -5.00 -10.65 -15.45
C THR A 141 -4.92 -11.96 -14.67
N PHE A 142 -3.80 -12.69 -14.78
CA PHE A 142 -3.61 -13.91 -14.01
C PHE A 142 -3.64 -13.64 -12.50
N ASN A 143 -2.95 -12.60 -12.05
CA ASN A 143 -2.93 -12.21 -10.64
C ASN A 143 -4.31 -11.76 -10.14
N LEU A 144 -5.05 -10.95 -10.90
CA LEU A 144 -6.40 -10.51 -10.52
C LEU A 144 -7.34 -11.72 -10.38
N LYS A 145 -7.32 -12.67 -11.30
CA LYS A 145 -8.09 -13.93 -11.20
C LYS A 145 -7.74 -14.72 -9.94
N LEU A 146 -6.44 -14.82 -9.62
CA LEU A 146 -5.98 -15.53 -8.42
C LEU A 146 -6.43 -14.81 -7.14
N LEU A 147 -6.24 -13.50 -7.05
CA LEU A 147 -6.63 -12.70 -5.88
C LEU A 147 -8.14 -12.71 -5.70
N SER A 148 -8.91 -12.49 -6.78
CA SER A 148 -10.37 -12.56 -6.76
C SER A 148 -10.88 -13.89 -6.22
N ARG A 149 -10.30 -15.02 -6.69
CA ARG A 149 -10.63 -16.35 -6.18
C ARG A 149 -10.29 -16.52 -4.70
N LYS A 150 -9.09 -16.07 -4.27
CA LYS A 150 -8.67 -16.17 -2.86
C LYS A 150 -9.60 -15.37 -1.94
N ILE A 151 -9.99 -14.17 -2.34
CA ILE A 151 -10.92 -13.33 -1.59
C ILE A 151 -12.31 -13.99 -1.54
N ALA A 152 -12.83 -14.47 -2.67
CA ALA A 152 -14.12 -15.15 -2.71
C ALA A 152 -14.17 -16.44 -1.87
N GLN A 153 -13.04 -17.11 -1.65
CA GLN A 153 -12.92 -18.31 -0.83
C GLN A 153 -12.64 -18.02 0.66
N SER A 154 -12.40 -16.77 1.02
CA SER A 154 -12.13 -16.40 2.42
C SER A 154 -13.41 -16.45 3.24
N GLU A 155 -13.49 -17.35 4.23
CA GLU A 155 -14.64 -17.49 5.12
C GLU A 155 -14.87 -16.26 6.01
N THR A 156 -13.79 -15.54 6.34
CA THR A 156 -13.84 -14.32 7.15
C THR A 156 -13.98 -13.06 6.31
N GLY A 157 -13.68 -13.17 5.00
CA GLY A 157 -13.59 -12.07 4.06
C GLY A 157 -12.36 -11.17 4.24
N TRP A 158 -11.37 -11.56 5.08
CA TRP A 158 -10.05 -10.95 5.14
C TRP A 158 -9.07 -11.67 4.21
N ALA A 159 -8.08 -10.96 3.68
CA ALA A 159 -7.20 -11.45 2.63
C ALA A 159 -6.51 -12.79 2.95
N ALA A 160 -6.00 -12.94 4.15
CA ALA A 160 -5.34 -14.16 4.63
C ALA A 160 -6.28 -15.10 5.40
N ALA A 161 -7.60 -14.89 5.34
CA ALA A 161 -8.62 -15.62 6.10
C ALA A 161 -8.35 -15.62 7.62
N THR A 162 -7.79 -14.54 8.14
CA THR A 162 -7.59 -14.29 9.58
C THR A 162 -8.91 -13.89 10.25
N ASP A 163 -9.00 -14.03 11.57
CA ASP A 163 -10.21 -13.67 12.33
C ASP A 163 -10.51 -12.16 12.24
N GLU A 164 -9.45 -11.35 12.17
CA GLU A 164 -9.52 -9.89 12.07
C GLU A 164 -8.65 -9.37 10.91
N MET A 165 -8.82 -8.10 10.56
CA MET A 165 -7.98 -7.40 9.59
C MET A 165 -6.50 -7.48 9.99
N SER A 166 -5.64 -7.81 9.04
CA SER A 166 -4.20 -7.96 9.21
C SER A 166 -3.40 -7.07 8.26
N ILE A 167 -2.08 -7.12 8.34
CA ILE A 167 -1.20 -6.42 7.37
C ILE A 167 -1.32 -6.99 5.95
N ALA A 168 -1.80 -8.22 5.76
CA ALA A 168 -2.11 -8.75 4.43
C ALA A 168 -3.22 -7.94 3.75
N ASP A 169 -4.22 -7.51 4.53
CA ASP A 169 -5.30 -6.66 4.05
C ASP A 169 -4.80 -5.27 3.68
N LEU A 170 -3.96 -4.66 4.53
CA LEU A 170 -3.36 -3.36 4.20
C LEU A 170 -2.55 -3.43 2.92
N LYS A 171 -1.73 -4.47 2.75
CA LYS A 171 -0.90 -4.65 1.56
C LYS A 171 -1.75 -4.86 0.31
N LEU A 172 -2.72 -5.79 0.34
CA LEU A 172 -3.61 -6.02 -0.79
C LEU A 172 -4.37 -4.76 -1.16
N PHE A 173 -5.00 -4.12 -0.19
CA PHE A 173 -5.82 -2.94 -0.39
C PHE A 173 -5.01 -1.80 -1.03
N THR A 174 -3.85 -1.47 -0.46
CA THR A 174 -3.08 -0.31 -0.94
C THR A 174 -2.32 -0.59 -2.23
N GLU A 175 -1.75 -1.77 -2.42
CA GLU A 175 -1.01 -2.10 -3.64
C GLU A 175 -1.95 -2.37 -4.82
N LEU A 176 -3.03 -3.15 -4.61
CA LEU A 176 -3.97 -3.45 -5.69
C LEU A 176 -4.74 -2.21 -6.14
N PHE A 177 -5.47 -1.57 -5.23
CA PHE A 177 -6.30 -0.43 -5.62
C PHE A 177 -5.49 0.82 -5.95
N GLY A 178 -4.27 0.95 -5.41
CA GLY A 178 -3.32 1.96 -5.83
C GLY A 178 -2.94 1.87 -7.31
N LEU A 179 -2.91 0.67 -7.90
CA LEU A 179 -2.69 0.49 -9.34
C LEU A 179 -3.80 1.11 -10.19
N PHE A 180 -5.03 1.08 -9.69
CA PHE A 180 -6.21 1.56 -10.40
C PHE A 180 -6.62 2.99 -10.00
N SER A 181 -5.73 3.73 -9.37
CA SER A 181 -5.93 5.12 -8.92
C SER A 181 -5.92 6.15 -10.06
N GLY A 182 -5.61 5.75 -11.29
CA GLY A 182 -5.38 6.66 -12.42
C GLY A 182 -3.95 7.24 -12.46
N ASN A 183 -3.11 6.96 -11.46
CA ASN A 183 -1.71 7.43 -11.42
C ASN A 183 -0.77 6.65 -12.35
N TYR A 184 -1.19 5.49 -12.83
CA TYR A 184 -0.41 4.65 -13.72
C TYR A 184 -0.99 4.69 -15.13
N ASP A 185 -0.34 5.49 -16.02
CA ASP A 185 -0.71 5.58 -17.43
C ASP A 185 -0.81 4.18 -18.06
N GLY A 186 -1.93 3.92 -18.75
CA GLY A 186 -2.22 2.64 -19.38
C GLY A 186 -2.88 1.58 -18.48
N ILE A 187 -3.16 1.87 -17.21
CA ILE A 187 -3.91 0.99 -16.31
C ILE A 187 -5.26 1.63 -16.02
N GLU A 188 -6.33 0.98 -16.51
CA GLU A 188 -7.70 1.48 -16.42
C GLU A 188 -8.44 0.83 -15.25
N ALA A 189 -9.12 1.63 -14.43
CA ALA A 189 -9.90 1.13 -13.29
C ALA A 189 -11.05 0.21 -13.72
N SER A 190 -11.55 0.36 -14.95
CA SER A 190 -12.58 -0.50 -15.55
C SER A 190 -12.21 -1.99 -15.60
N VAL A 191 -10.92 -2.32 -15.58
CA VAL A 191 -10.45 -3.72 -15.48
C VAL A 191 -11.00 -4.42 -14.23
N LEU A 192 -11.22 -3.69 -13.14
CA LEU A 192 -11.74 -4.27 -11.88
C LEU A 192 -13.21 -4.70 -11.99
N LEU A 193 -13.98 -4.21 -12.99
CA LEU A 193 -15.38 -4.58 -13.18
C LEU A 193 -15.56 -6.08 -13.47
N ASP A 194 -14.55 -6.72 -14.05
CA ASP A 194 -14.54 -8.16 -14.30
C ASP A 194 -14.27 -9.01 -13.04
N TYR A 195 -14.01 -8.34 -11.89
CA TYR A 195 -13.64 -8.98 -10.63
C TYR A 195 -14.49 -8.51 -9.44
N PRO A 196 -15.81 -8.77 -9.43
CA PRO A 196 -16.73 -8.32 -8.37
C PRO A 196 -16.25 -8.63 -6.94
N PRO A 197 -15.65 -9.82 -6.63
CA PRO A 197 -15.15 -10.08 -5.29
C PRO A 197 -14.07 -9.10 -4.83
N LEU A 198 -13.26 -8.55 -5.73
CA LEU A 198 -12.26 -7.52 -5.38
C LEU A 198 -12.91 -6.18 -5.08
N LEU A 199 -13.98 -5.79 -5.81
CA LEU A 199 -14.72 -4.57 -5.52
C LEU A 199 -15.52 -4.66 -4.20
N GLU A 200 -16.08 -5.83 -3.89
CA GLU A 200 -16.71 -6.08 -2.59
C GLU A 200 -15.67 -6.02 -1.46
N TYR A 201 -14.49 -6.59 -1.69
CA TYR A 201 -13.38 -6.52 -0.75
C TYR A 201 -12.90 -5.07 -0.54
N HIS A 202 -12.79 -4.27 -1.62
CA HIS A 202 -12.51 -2.84 -1.50
C HIS A 202 -13.52 -2.15 -0.58
N SER A 203 -14.80 -2.36 -0.82
CA SER A 203 -15.87 -1.79 -0.01
C SER A 203 -15.77 -2.23 1.46
N LYS A 204 -15.45 -3.50 1.72
CA LYS A 204 -15.25 -4.01 3.08
C LYS A 204 -14.10 -3.30 3.78
N VAL A 205 -12.92 -3.24 3.16
CA VAL A 205 -11.72 -2.67 3.80
C VAL A 205 -11.84 -1.16 3.94
N SER A 206 -12.31 -0.46 2.91
CA SER A 206 -12.47 1.01 2.96
C SER A 206 -13.50 1.48 3.99
N ASN A 207 -14.50 0.64 4.32
CA ASN A 207 -15.49 0.90 5.37
C ASN A 207 -15.06 0.40 6.76
N GLU A 208 -13.93 -0.29 6.89
CA GLU A 208 -13.38 -0.63 8.20
C GLU A 208 -13.09 0.67 8.97
N PRO A 209 -13.59 0.85 10.21
CA PRO A 209 -13.63 2.17 10.87
C PRO A 209 -12.27 2.87 11.00
N ARG A 210 -11.16 2.11 11.18
CA ARG A 210 -9.80 2.68 11.28
C ARG A 210 -9.30 3.14 9.92
N ILE A 211 -9.58 2.37 8.86
CA ILE A 211 -9.20 2.66 7.47
C ILE A 211 -10.01 3.85 6.95
N HIS A 212 -11.34 3.82 7.16
CA HIS A 212 -12.20 4.93 6.78
C HIS A 212 -11.72 6.25 7.41
N ARG A 213 -11.43 6.24 8.72
CA ARG A 213 -10.93 7.43 9.43
C ARG A 213 -9.62 7.94 8.86
N TYR A 214 -8.75 7.05 8.41
CA TYR A 214 -7.48 7.43 7.81
C TYR A 214 -7.67 8.13 6.46
N TYR A 215 -8.56 7.62 5.60
CA TYR A 215 -8.74 8.12 4.23
C TYR A 215 -9.88 9.16 4.06
N GLN A 216 -10.73 9.39 5.05
CA GLN A 216 -11.93 10.25 4.93
C GLN A 216 -11.69 11.70 4.49
N ASN A 217 -10.48 12.22 4.67
CA ASN A 217 -10.15 13.62 4.37
C ASN A 217 -9.47 13.82 3.01
N PHE A 218 -9.17 12.75 2.27
CA PHE A 218 -8.60 12.86 0.94
C PHE A 218 -9.67 13.24 -0.08
N LEU A 219 -9.31 14.13 -1.02
CA LEU A 219 -10.23 14.66 -2.02
C LEU A 219 -10.25 13.78 -3.28
N LYS A 220 -11.31 13.94 -4.10
CA LYS A 220 -11.53 13.13 -5.31
C LYS A 220 -10.43 13.24 -6.37
N ASP A 221 -9.71 14.34 -6.40
CA ASP A 221 -8.58 14.60 -7.30
C ASP A 221 -7.23 14.12 -6.75
N GLU A 222 -7.19 13.63 -5.51
CA GLU A 222 -5.98 13.05 -4.93
C GLU A 222 -5.86 11.56 -5.25
N ILE A 223 -4.63 11.08 -5.46
CA ILE A 223 -4.35 9.66 -5.75
C ILE A 223 -4.94 8.74 -4.67
N ARG A 224 -4.92 9.18 -3.40
CA ARG A 224 -5.44 8.40 -2.27
C ARG A 224 -6.96 8.29 -2.23
N TRP A 225 -7.67 9.03 -3.08
CA TRP A 225 -9.12 8.83 -3.23
C TRP A 225 -9.48 7.39 -3.63
N THR A 226 -8.60 6.68 -4.33
CA THR A 226 -8.81 5.26 -4.68
C THR A 226 -9.09 4.36 -3.47
N PHE A 227 -8.72 4.80 -2.25
CA PHE A 227 -8.94 4.07 -1.00
C PHE A 227 -10.20 4.53 -0.25
N HIS A 228 -10.94 5.51 -0.78
CA HIS A 228 -12.20 5.95 -0.20
C HIS A 228 -13.32 4.96 -0.53
N PRO A 229 -14.33 4.76 0.36
CA PRO A 229 -15.45 3.85 0.08
C PRO A 229 -16.15 4.11 -1.24
N ASP A 230 -16.31 5.36 -1.64
CA ASP A 230 -17.01 5.78 -2.84
C ASP A 230 -16.18 5.73 -4.14
N ALA A 231 -14.89 5.31 -4.04
CA ALA A 231 -13.95 5.41 -5.17
C ALA A 231 -14.41 4.67 -6.43
N PHE A 232 -15.08 3.52 -6.26
CA PHE A 232 -15.52 2.66 -7.36
C PHE A 232 -17.05 2.58 -7.50
N GLU A 233 -17.83 3.39 -6.80
CA GLU A 233 -19.29 3.36 -6.88
C GLU A 233 -19.83 3.76 -8.26
N GLN A 234 -19.19 4.71 -8.92
CA GLN A 234 -19.61 5.20 -10.25
C GLN A 234 -19.35 4.18 -11.37
N GLN A 235 -18.60 3.13 -11.12
CA GLN A 235 -18.33 2.06 -12.09
C GLN A 235 -19.35 0.92 -12.01
N LYS A 236 -20.27 0.96 -11.04
CA LYS A 236 -21.34 -0.04 -10.86
C LYS A 236 -22.64 0.27 -11.64
N ASN A 237 -22.72 1.46 -12.27
CA ASN A 237 -23.81 1.94 -13.11
C ASN A 237 -23.35 2.05 -14.56
#